data_1417c14b72248e515dc100df2bc0e947
#
_entry.id   1417c14b72248e515dc100df2bc0e947
#
_cell.length_a   1.000
_cell.length_b   1.000
_cell.length_c   1.000
_cell.angle_alpha   90.00
_cell.angle_beta   90.00
_cell.angle_gamma   90.00
#
_symmetry.space_group_name_H-M   'P 1'
#
loop_
_entity.id
_entity.type
_entity.pdbx_description
1 polymer ?
#
loop_
_entity_poly.entity_id
_entity_poly.type
_entity_poly.pdbx_seq_one_letter_code
_entity_poly.pdbx_strand_id
1 'polypeptide(L)'
;MERLTAKKQLVLEFIFCSLPLIYYLLCLPGMPETVPVHWNAGGTADRFAPRFSFDMLLISAAGYVGLLIGVGLRKLICSISTQEREENRATVERIMRWTEAAECLLFTGIALHGVIRTCSGESTDNGFIMKLGAAVVALVLIAAGNQLPKLRRNSVSGARTKYSLSSDEAWYKTQRYAGRALMLAGAGLLIVTLMPFITAGMACAATLAALVVVCAAALNYRG
;
A
#
# COMPACT_ATOMS: atom_id res chain seq x y z
N MET A 1 21.02 -16.00 3.93
CA MET A 1 20.68 -14.78 4.67
C MET A 1 19.31 -14.20 4.24
N GLU A 2 19.01 -14.05 2.96
CA GLU A 2 17.72 -13.50 2.46
C GLU A 2 16.47 -14.29 2.88
N ARG A 3 16.50 -15.62 2.85
CA ARG A 3 15.35 -16.45 3.30
C ARG A 3 15.02 -16.29 4.79
N LEU A 4 16.04 -16.04 5.63
CA LEU A 4 15.83 -15.80 7.06
C LEU A 4 15.19 -14.44 7.32
N THR A 5 15.55 -13.44 6.50
CA THR A 5 14.97 -12.09 6.54
C THR A 5 13.50 -12.09 6.12
N ALA A 6 13.16 -12.84 5.05
CA ALA A 6 11.79 -12.98 4.58
C ALA A 6 10.86 -13.69 5.60
N LYS A 7 11.36 -14.73 6.28
CA LYS A 7 10.59 -15.39 7.35
C LYS A 7 10.34 -14.46 8.54
N LYS A 8 11.37 -13.72 8.97
CA LYS A 8 11.24 -12.75 10.07
C LYS A 8 10.24 -11.63 9.72
N GLN A 9 10.30 -11.11 8.49
CA GLN A 9 9.35 -10.12 8.01
C GLN A 9 7.92 -10.66 8.09
N LEU A 10 7.65 -11.83 7.53
CA LEU A 10 6.33 -12.46 7.54
C LEU A 10 5.79 -12.66 8.97
N VAL A 11 6.63 -13.08 9.91
CA VAL A 11 6.24 -13.23 11.32
C VAL A 11 5.87 -11.88 11.94
N LEU A 12 6.66 -10.84 11.68
CA LEU A 12 6.37 -9.49 12.18
C LEU A 12 5.07 -8.93 11.59
N GLU A 13 4.85 -9.12 10.29
CA GLU A 13 3.63 -8.71 9.60
C GLU A 13 2.42 -9.46 10.15
N PHE A 14 2.53 -10.77 10.39
CA PHE A 14 1.47 -11.57 10.99
C PHE A 14 1.11 -11.08 12.41
N ILE A 15 2.12 -10.80 13.24
CA ILE A 15 1.92 -10.22 14.58
C ILE A 15 1.24 -8.85 14.46
N PHE A 16 1.69 -8.00 13.54
CA PHE A 16 1.12 -6.68 13.32
C PHE A 16 -0.35 -6.76 12.88
N CYS A 17 -0.69 -7.67 11.96
CA CYS A 17 -2.06 -7.91 11.51
C CYS A 17 -2.98 -8.43 12.62
N SER A 18 -2.42 -8.97 13.72
CA SER A 18 -3.21 -9.44 14.86
C SER A 18 -3.69 -8.29 15.77
N LEU A 19 -3.07 -7.12 15.70
CA LEU A 19 -3.36 -6.01 16.61
C LEU A 19 -4.84 -5.58 16.60
N PRO A 20 -5.52 -5.39 15.44
CA PRO A 20 -6.92 -5.00 15.45
C PRO A 20 -7.83 -6.06 16.10
N LEU A 21 -7.56 -7.34 15.85
CA LEU A 21 -8.31 -8.44 16.44
C LEU A 21 -8.11 -8.53 17.96
N ILE A 22 -6.86 -8.40 18.42
CA ILE A 22 -6.53 -8.38 19.85
C ILE A 22 -7.25 -7.19 20.52
N TYR A 23 -7.17 -6.01 19.91
CA TYR A 23 -7.82 -4.81 20.46
C TYR A 23 -9.35 -4.97 20.53
N TYR A 24 -9.97 -5.51 19.47
CA TYR A 24 -11.40 -5.84 19.45
C TYR A 24 -11.78 -6.76 20.60
N LEU A 25 -11.04 -7.87 20.79
CA LEU A 25 -11.34 -8.83 21.85
C LEU A 25 -11.20 -8.23 23.26
N LEU A 26 -10.23 -7.32 23.46
CA LEU A 26 -10.03 -6.62 24.74
C LEU A 26 -11.16 -5.62 25.01
N CYS A 27 -11.67 -4.94 23.99
CA CYS A 27 -12.76 -3.97 24.13
C CYS A 27 -14.14 -4.60 24.26
N LEU A 28 -14.29 -5.82 23.76
CA LEU A 28 -15.58 -6.51 23.61
C LEU A 28 -16.50 -6.51 24.83
N PRO A 29 -16.00 -6.72 26.08
CA PRO A 29 -16.87 -6.71 27.27
C PRO A 29 -17.55 -5.35 27.53
N GLY A 30 -16.87 -4.24 27.17
CA GLY A 30 -17.37 -2.87 27.36
C GLY A 30 -18.11 -2.28 26.15
N MET A 31 -18.20 -3.00 25.03
CA MET A 31 -18.85 -2.47 23.84
C MET A 31 -20.37 -2.47 23.94
N PRO A 32 -21.06 -1.46 23.34
CA PRO A 32 -22.52 -1.52 23.15
C PRO A 32 -22.95 -2.77 22.39
N GLU A 33 -24.21 -3.20 22.56
CA GLU A 33 -24.73 -4.36 21.81
C GLU A 33 -24.75 -4.16 20.32
N THR A 34 -24.98 -2.92 19.87
CA THR A 34 -24.97 -2.51 18.44
C THR A 34 -23.92 -1.44 18.23
N VAL A 35 -23.08 -1.63 17.22
CA VAL A 35 -21.91 -0.81 16.93
C VAL A 35 -21.85 -0.40 15.47
N PRO A 36 -21.27 0.76 15.12
CA PRO A 36 -21.04 1.15 13.73
C PRO A 36 -20.00 0.24 13.08
N VAL A 37 -20.30 -0.26 11.86
CA VAL A 37 -19.42 -1.15 11.10
C VAL A 37 -19.12 -0.65 9.70
N HIS A 38 -19.69 0.47 9.30
CA HIS A 38 -19.41 1.13 8.03
C HIS A 38 -19.63 2.64 8.14
N TRP A 39 -18.78 3.42 7.45
CA TRP A 39 -18.89 4.87 7.34
C TRP A 39 -18.93 5.24 5.86
N ASN A 40 -19.84 6.12 5.49
CA ASN A 40 -19.97 6.62 4.13
C ASN A 40 -18.81 7.57 3.75
N ALA A 41 -18.79 8.03 2.50
CA ALA A 41 -17.76 8.93 2.00
C ALA A 41 -17.70 10.29 2.74
N GLY A 42 -18.77 10.69 3.44
CA GLY A 42 -18.80 11.87 4.31
C GLY A 42 -18.27 11.59 5.72
N GLY A 43 -17.83 10.36 6.00
CA GLY A 43 -17.31 9.97 7.32
C GLY A 43 -18.40 9.73 8.38
N THR A 44 -19.68 9.61 7.98
CA THR A 44 -20.79 9.34 8.90
C THR A 44 -21.13 7.85 8.86
N ALA A 45 -21.32 7.23 10.04
CA ALA A 45 -21.72 5.84 10.13
C ALA A 45 -23.11 5.64 9.51
N ASP A 46 -23.25 4.73 8.57
CA ASP A 46 -24.48 4.43 7.84
C ASP A 46 -24.88 2.95 7.90
N ARG A 47 -24.05 2.10 8.54
CA ARG A 47 -24.40 0.72 8.83
C ARG A 47 -23.94 0.33 10.23
N PHE A 48 -24.83 -0.40 10.93
CA PHE A 48 -24.61 -0.87 12.28
C PHE A 48 -24.84 -2.39 12.35
N ALA A 49 -24.13 -3.06 13.24
CA ALA A 49 -24.24 -4.49 13.47
C ALA A 49 -24.09 -4.85 14.96
N PRO A 50 -24.50 -6.03 15.38
CA PRO A 50 -24.19 -6.50 16.74
C PRO A 50 -22.68 -6.52 16.99
N ARG A 51 -22.27 -6.20 18.24
CA ARG A 51 -20.85 -6.25 18.62
C ARG A 51 -20.20 -7.62 18.36
N PHE A 52 -21.00 -8.70 18.44
CA PHE A 52 -20.64 -10.04 17.99
C PHE A 52 -21.27 -10.27 16.61
N SER A 53 -20.56 -9.95 15.55
CA SER A 53 -21.03 -10.14 14.18
C SER A 53 -19.90 -10.55 13.26
N PHE A 54 -20.25 -11.08 12.11
CA PHE A 54 -19.30 -11.37 11.04
C PHE A 54 -18.64 -10.10 10.50
N ASP A 55 -19.37 -8.97 10.46
CA ASP A 55 -18.81 -7.67 10.08
C ASP A 55 -17.63 -7.27 10.98
N MET A 56 -17.80 -7.40 12.30
CA MET A 56 -16.73 -7.08 13.25
C MET A 56 -15.51 -7.99 13.11
N LEU A 57 -15.75 -9.27 12.84
CA LEU A 57 -14.66 -10.22 12.55
C LEU A 57 -13.93 -9.85 11.27
N LEU A 58 -14.65 -9.49 10.20
CA LEU A 58 -14.05 -9.05 8.93
C LEU A 58 -13.23 -7.77 9.09
N ILE A 59 -13.78 -6.76 9.78
CA ILE A 59 -13.06 -5.49 10.04
C ILE A 59 -11.77 -5.79 10.79
N SER A 60 -11.84 -6.54 11.90
CA SER A 60 -10.68 -6.84 12.74
C SER A 60 -9.65 -7.75 12.06
N ALA A 61 -10.06 -8.55 11.09
CA ALA A 61 -9.20 -9.45 10.33
C ALA A 61 -8.68 -8.86 8.99
N ALA A 62 -9.05 -7.63 8.63
CA ALA A 62 -8.71 -7.06 7.31
C ALA A 62 -7.19 -6.97 7.06
N GLY A 63 -6.37 -6.81 8.10
CA GLY A 63 -4.91 -6.87 8.00
C GLY A 63 -4.40 -8.18 7.40
N TYR A 64 -5.00 -9.30 7.77
CA TYR A 64 -4.64 -10.62 7.21
C TYR A 64 -5.01 -10.75 5.73
N VAL A 65 -6.10 -10.10 5.30
CA VAL A 65 -6.46 -10.06 3.86
C VAL A 65 -5.37 -9.32 3.07
N GLY A 66 -4.91 -8.17 3.55
CA GLY A 66 -3.79 -7.45 2.95
C GLY A 66 -2.51 -8.29 2.89
N LEU A 67 -2.17 -8.97 3.99
CA LEU A 67 -1.02 -9.85 4.06
C LEU A 67 -1.11 -11.02 3.04
N LEU A 68 -2.27 -11.66 2.92
CA LEU A 68 -2.48 -12.74 1.96
C LEU A 68 -2.35 -12.26 0.52
N ILE A 69 -2.92 -11.09 0.19
CA ILE A 69 -2.79 -10.48 -1.13
C ILE A 69 -1.33 -10.17 -1.42
N GLY A 70 -0.62 -9.51 -0.52
CA GLY A 70 0.79 -9.14 -0.68
C GLY A 70 1.70 -10.34 -0.88
N VAL A 71 1.57 -11.38 -0.05
CA VAL A 71 2.33 -12.64 -0.19
C VAL A 71 2.01 -13.33 -1.53
N GLY A 72 0.73 -13.36 -1.93
CA GLY A 72 0.30 -13.95 -3.20
C GLY A 72 0.89 -13.21 -4.40
N LEU A 73 0.78 -11.89 -4.43
CA LEU A 73 1.34 -11.04 -5.49
C LEU A 73 2.87 -11.17 -5.55
N ARG A 74 3.56 -11.15 -4.41
CA ARG A 74 5.00 -11.35 -4.37
C ARG A 74 5.42 -12.68 -4.98
N LYS A 75 4.77 -13.78 -4.60
CA LYS A 75 5.07 -15.11 -5.16
C LYS A 75 4.84 -15.15 -6.67
N LEU A 76 3.71 -14.61 -7.12
CA LEU A 76 3.35 -14.58 -8.54
C LEU A 76 4.34 -13.74 -9.36
N ILE A 77 4.58 -12.49 -8.97
CA ILE A 77 5.44 -11.56 -9.70
C ILE A 77 6.91 -12.04 -9.70
N CYS A 78 7.41 -12.54 -8.56
CA CYS A 78 8.77 -13.08 -8.49
C CYS A 78 8.92 -14.33 -9.36
N SER A 79 7.93 -15.22 -9.43
CA SER A 79 7.94 -16.39 -10.30
C SER A 79 8.06 -16.00 -11.77
N ILE A 80 7.21 -15.09 -12.25
CA ILE A 80 7.21 -14.63 -13.64
C ILE A 80 8.54 -13.92 -13.98
N SER A 81 9.00 -13.01 -13.11
CA SER A 81 10.22 -12.23 -13.37
C SER A 81 11.49 -13.07 -13.40
N THR A 82 11.55 -14.13 -12.59
CA THR A 82 12.70 -15.05 -12.54
C THR A 82 12.84 -15.89 -13.81
N GLN A 83 11.72 -16.23 -14.45
CA GLN A 83 11.75 -16.98 -15.72
C GLN A 83 12.40 -16.20 -16.86
N GLU A 84 12.34 -14.86 -16.83
CA GLU A 84 12.92 -14.03 -17.89
C GLU A 84 14.38 -13.66 -17.65
N ARG A 85 14.72 -13.19 -16.43
CA ARG A 85 16.08 -12.78 -16.07
C ARG A 85 16.36 -12.95 -14.59
N GLU A 86 17.22 -13.90 -14.27
CA GLU A 86 17.70 -14.14 -12.90
C GLU A 86 18.36 -12.90 -12.27
N GLU A 87 19.02 -12.05 -13.10
CA GLU A 87 19.64 -10.79 -12.64
C GLU A 87 18.66 -9.81 -11.99
N ASN A 88 17.39 -9.86 -12.35
CA ASN A 88 16.34 -8.99 -11.79
C ASN A 88 15.75 -9.52 -10.49
N ARG A 89 15.98 -10.78 -10.15
CA ARG A 89 15.33 -11.48 -9.03
C ARG A 89 15.44 -10.71 -7.72
N ALA A 90 16.66 -10.35 -7.30
CA ALA A 90 16.88 -9.68 -6.03
C ALA A 90 16.20 -8.30 -5.96
N THR A 91 16.18 -7.57 -7.09
CA THR A 91 15.55 -6.24 -7.17
C THR A 91 14.04 -6.34 -7.14
N VAL A 92 13.46 -7.26 -7.93
CA VAL A 92 12.01 -7.51 -7.96
C VAL A 92 11.53 -8.01 -6.60
N GLU A 93 12.22 -8.96 -5.98
CA GLU A 93 11.88 -9.47 -4.66
C GLU A 93 11.90 -8.38 -3.59
N ARG A 94 12.86 -7.44 -3.67
CA ARG A 94 12.93 -6.30 -2.77
C ARG A 94 11.74 -5.35 -2.95
N ILE A 95 11.39 -5.02 -4.20
CA ILE A 95 10.22 -4.19 -4.51
C ILE A 95 8.96 -4.85 -3.95
N MET A 96 8.76 -6.13 -4.23
CA MET A 96 7.57 -6.87 -3.81
C MET A 96 7.46 -6.99 -2.29
N ARG A 97 8.57 -7.12 -1.57
CA ARG A 97 8.56 -7.11 -0.09
C ARG A 97 8.17 -5.74 0.48
N TRP A 98 8.61 -4.64 -0.13
CA TRP A 98 8.16 -3.31 0.27
C TRP A 98 6.67 -3.10 -0.01
N THR A 99 6.17 -3.60 -1.14
CA THR A 99 4.75 -3.55 -1.48
C THR A 99 3.92 -4.38 -0.49
N GLU A 100 4.33 -5.59 -0.18
CA GLU A 100 3.71 -6.47 0.83
C GLU A 100 3.63 -5.79 2.20
N ALA A 101 4.74 -5.20 2.67
CA ALA A 101 4.75 -4.46 3.93
C ALA A 101 3.83 -3.22 3.91
N ALA A 102 3.76 -2.52 2.79
CA ALA A 102 2.87 -1.38 2.61
C ALA A 102 1.39 -1.79 2.60
N GLU A 103 1.03 -2.88 1.92
CA GLU A 103 -0.32 -3.46 1.95
C GLU A 103 -0.70 -3.90 3.36
N CYS A 104 0.19 -4.61 4.06
CA CYS A 104 0.01 -5.00 5.44
C CYS A 104 -0.24 -3.78 6.34
N LEU A 105 0.57 -2.73 6.22
CA LEU A 105 0.41 -1.48 6.97
C LEU A 105 -0.93 -0.80 6.68
N LEU A 106 -1.32 -0.72 5.41
CA LEU A 106 -2.56 -0.08 4.99
C LEU A 106 -3.78 -0.82 5.54
N PHE A 107 -3.89 -2.12 5.27
CA PHE A 107 -5.05 -2.91 5.68
C PHE A 107 -5.16 -3.04 7.20
N THR A 108 -4.02 -3.21 7.90
CA THR A 108 -4.00 -3.25 9.37
C THR A 108 -4.34 -1.89 9.97
N GLY A 109 -3.84 -0.80 9.39
CA GLY A 109 -4.16 0.56 9.82
C GLY A 109 -5.64 0.89 9.66
N ILE A 110 -6.25 0.50 8.52
CA ILE A 110 -7.70 0.63 8.29
C ILE A 110 -8.47 -0.20 9.31
N ALA A 111 -8.09 -1.47 9.52
CA ALA A 111 -8.73 -2.36 10.48
C ALA A 111 -8.66 -1.82 11.91
N LEU A 112 -7.47 -1.40 12.34
CA LEU A 112 -7.27 -0.87 13.70
C LEU A 112 -8.06 0.42 13.91
N HIS A 113 -8.01 1.35 12.94
CA HIS A 113 -8.80 2.57 13.00
C HIS A 113 -10.31 2.26 13.08
N GLY A 114 -10.81 1.37 12.22
CA GLY A 114 -12.21 0.93 12.22
C GLY A 114 -12.61 0.35 13.57
N VAL A 115 -11.83 -0.57 14.14
CA VAL A 115 -12.10 -1.18 15.46
C VAL A 115 -12.07 -0.15 16.57
N ILE A 116 -11.08 0.77 16.59
CA ILE A 116 -10.99 1.84 17.60
C ILE A 116 -12.26 2.70 17.55
N ARG A 117 -12.69 3.14 16.38
CA ARG A 117 -13.89 3.97 16.19
C ARG A 117 -15.15 3.24 16.65
N THR A 118 -15.27 1.97 16.28
CA THR A 118 -16.38 1.11 16.69
C THR A 118 -16.42 0.93 18.21
N CYS A 119 -15.27 0.65 18.86
CA CYS A 119 -15.19 0.49 20.31
C CYS A 119 -15.48 1.78 21.07
N SER A 120 -15.12 2.94 20.49
CA SER A 120 -15.39 4.26 21.07
C SER A 120 -16.84 4.72 20.85
N GLY A 121 -17.64 4.01 20.06
CA GLY A 121 -19.00 4.43 19.69
C GLY A 121 -19.04 5.67 18.80
N GLU A 122 -17.90 6.06 18.20
CA GLU A 122 -17.82 7.27 17.40
C GLU A 122 -18.44 7.08 16.01
N SER A 123 -19.42 7.90 15.67
CA SER A 123 -20.16 7.83 14.41
C SER A 123 -19.57 8.65 13.27
N THR A 124 -18.49 9.41 13.50
CA THR A 124 -17.87 10.26 12.47
C THR A 124 -16.38 9.95 12.29
N ASP A 125 -15.90 9.93 11.05
CA ASP A 125 -14.48 9.80 10.71
C ASP A 125 -13.92 11.15 10.21
N ASN A 126 -12.70 11.47 10.61
CA ASN A 126 -12.00 12.70 10.23
C ASN A 126 -11.16 12.59 8.94
N GLY A 127 -11.41 11.58 8.12
CA GLY A 127 -10.66 11.33 6.89
C GLY A 127 -9.30 10.68 7.10
N PHE A 128 -9.03 10.14 8.28
CA PHE A 128 -7.75 9.48 8.61
C PHE A 128 -7.41 8.34 7.63
N ILE A 129 -8.38 7.51 7.28
CA ILE A 129 -8.18 6.37 6.35
C ILE A 129 -7.68 6.85 4.99
N MET A 130 -8.25 7.94 4.46
CA MET A 130 -7.83 8.48 3.16
C MET A 130 -6.40 9.06 3.21
N LYS A 131 -6.06 9.72 4.31
CA LYS A 131 -4.69 10.23 4.54
C LYS A 131 -3.69 9.08 4.72
N LEU A 132 -4.06 8.06 5.46
CA LEU A 132 -3.23 6.85 5.62
C LEU A 132 -2.99 6.19 4.26
N GLY A 133 -4.04 6.01 3.44
CA GLY A 133 -3.91 5.46 2.09
C GLY A 133 -2.97 6.28 1.21
N ALA A 134 -3.13 7.60 1.19
CA ALA A 134 -2.26 8.50 0.44
C ALA A 134 -0.80 8.43 0.91
N ALA A 135 -0.56 8.37 2.22
CA ALA A 135 0.79 8.24 2.79
C ALA A 135 1.44 6.90 2.40
N VAL A 136 0.68 5.79 2.46
CA VAL A 136 1.19 4.47 2.03
C VAL A 136 1.53 4.47 0.54
N VAL A 137 0.66 5.03 -0.32
CA VAL A 137 0.96 5.18 -1.75
C VAL A 137 2.23 6.01 -1.96
N ALA A 138 2.39 7.12 -1.25
CA ALA A 138 3.58 7.95 -1.32
C ALA A 138 4.88 7.16 -1.00
N LEU A 139 4.86 6.37 0.08
CA LEU A 139 6.00 5.53 0.48
C LEU A 139 6.30 4.44 -0.57
N VAL A 140 5.27 3.82 -1.16
CA VAL A 140 5.44 2.83 -2.24
C VAL A 140 6.06 3.49 -3.48
N LEU A 141 5.60 4.69 -3.86
CA LEU A 141 6.18 5.43 -4.99
C LEU A 141 7.67 5.74 -4.77
N ILE A 142 8.04 6.19 -3.58
CA ILE A 142 9.44 6.47 -3.21
C ILE A 142 10.28 5.17 -3.26
N ALA A 143 9.79 4.11 -2.64
CA ALA A 143 10.50 2.83 -2.58
C ALA A 143 10.69 2.22 -3.98
N ALA A 144 9.62 2.18 -4.79
CA ALA A 144 9.67 1.69 -6.17
C ALA A 144 10.61 2.54 -7.03
N GLY A 145 10.50 3.87 -6.93
CA GLY A 145 11.35 4.81 -7.67
C GLY A 145 12.85 4.60 -7.40
N ASN A 146 13.22 4.30 -6.17
CA ASN A 146 14.60 3.98 -5.79
C ASN A 146 15.10 2.63 -6.35
N GLN A 147 14.19 1.71 -6.69
CA GLN A 147 14.57 0.39 -7.22
C GLN A 147 14.58 0.34 -8.75
N LEU A 148 13.75 1.16 -9.43
CA LEU A 148 13.63 1.12 -10.91
C LEU A 148 14.99 1.19 -11.65
N PRO A 149 15.93 2.08 -11.28
CA PRO A 149 17.23 2.17 -11.98
C PRO A 149 18.10 0.90 -11.89
N LYS A 150 17.76 -0.01 -10.99
CA LYS A 150 18.52 -1.26 -10.74
C LYS A 150 18.00 -2.43 -11.58
N LEU A 151 16.86 -2.25 -12.26
CA LEU A 151 16.28 -3.28 -13.12
C LEU A 151 17.04 -3.36 -14.45
N ARG A 152 17.40 -4.56 -14.84
CA ARG A 152 17.86 -4.89 -16.20
C ARG A 152 16.66 -4.99 -17.14
N ARG A 153 16.89 -4.74 -18.45
CA ARG A 153 15.84 -4.78 -19.46
C ARG A 153 15.11 -6.11 -19.44
N ASN A 154 13.77 -6.06 -19.32
CA ASN A 154 12.88 -7.21 -19.25
C ASN A 154 11.46 -6.83 -19.71
N SER A 155 10.58 -7.82 -19.92
CA SER A 155 9.19 -7.62 -20.36
C SER A 155 8.18 -7.52 -19.21
N VAL A 156 8.59 -7.70 -17.95
CA VAL A 156 7.68 -7.81 -16.80
C VAL A 156 7.64 -6.55 -15.94
N SER A 157 8.81 -6.01 -15.56
CA SER A 157 8.94 -4.98 -14.52
C SER A 157 9.60 -3.71 -15.04
N GLY A 158 9.14 -2.54 -14.59
CA GLY A 158 9.70 -1.24 -14.92
C GLY A 158 8.88 -0.42 -15.90
N ALA A 159 9.38 0.76 -16.29
CA ALA A 159 8.79 1.63 -17.30
C ALA A 159 9.09 1.07 -18.69
N ARG A 160 8.08 0.41 -19.29
CA ARG A 160 8.22 -0.34 -20.56
C ARG A 160 7.51 0.40 -21.68
N THR A 161 8.29 1.02 -22.53
CA THR A 161 7.84 1.68 -23.75
C THR A 161 8.57 1.08 -24.94
N LYS A 162 8.10 1.33 -26.17
CA LYS A 162 8.82 0.92 -27.38
C LYS A 162 10.25 1.45 -27.36
N TYR A 163 10.45 2.67 -26.88
CA TYR A 163 11.77 3.28 -26.74
C TYR A 163 12.62 2.55 -25.69
N SER A 164 12.11 2.36 -24.47
CA SER A 164 12.88 1.72 -23.40
C SER A 164 13.31 0.29 -23.74
N LEU A 165 12.50 -0.43 -24.50
CA LEU A 165 12.80 -1.81 -24.91
C LEU A 165 13.73 -1.91 -26.10
N SER A 166 14.06 -0.80 -26.80
CA SER A 166 14.88 -0.81 -28.00
C SER A 166 16.36 -1.13 -27.74
N SER A 167 16.92 -0.68 -26.61
CA SER A 167 18.31 -0.94 -26.22
C SER A 167 18.50 -0.90 -24.70
N ASP A 168 19.63 -1.43 -24.22
CA ASP A 168 19.95 -1.38 -22.79
C ASP A 168 20.23 0.05 -22.31
N GLU A 169 20.78 0.90 -23.18
CA GLU A 169 20.98 2.32 -22.87
C GLU A 169 19.66 3.08 -22.76
N ALA A 170 18.74 2.88 -23.71
CA ALA A 170 17.39 3.45 -23.66
C ALA A 170 16.63 2.98 -22.41
N TRP A 171 16.74 1.69 -22.07
CA TRP A 171 16.20 1.13 -20.84
C TRP A 171 16.74 1.87 -19.61
N TYR A 172 18.05 1.92 -19.46
CA TYR A 172 18.68 2.54 -18.29
C TYR A 172 18.28 4.02 -18.12
N LYS A 173 18.30 4.80 -19.20
CA LYS A 173 17.86 6.20 -19.18
C LYS A 173 16.39 6.33 -18.74
N THR A 174 15.53 5.51 -19.32
CA THR A 174 14.08 5.51 -18.99
C THR A 174 13.83 5.14 -17.54
N GLN A 175 14.46 4.06 -17.02
CA GLN A 175 14.27 3.66 -15.63
C GLN A 175 14.77 4.70 -14.64
N ARG A 176 15.89 5.39 -14.93
CA ARG A 176 16.38 6.49 -14.10
C ARG A 176 15.44 7.69 -14.09
N TYR A 177 14.90 8.05 -15.24
CA TYR A 177 13.95 9.13 -15.35
C TYR A 177 12.63 8.81 -14.62
N ALA A 178 12.03 7.66 -14.91
CA ALA A 178 10.82 7.18 -14.25
C ALA A 178 11.02 7.03 -12.72
N GLY A 179 12.17 6.51 -12.29
CA GLY A 179 12.51 6.40 -10.88
C GLY A 179 12.56 7.74 -10.16
N ARG A 180 13.17 8.77 -10.77
CA ARG A 180 13.18 10.13 -10.21
C ARG A 180 11.77 10.72 -10.16
N ALA A 181 10.96 10.54 -11.22
CA ALA A 181 9.58 11.00 -11.26
C ALA A 181 8.73 10.39 -10.15
N LEU A 182 8.86 9.06 -9.92
CA LEU A 182 8.21 8.34 -8.82
C LEU A 182 8.62 8.88 -7.45
N MET A 183 9.92 9.07 -7.23
CA MET A 183 10.41 9.57 -5.94
C MET A 183 9.93 11.00 -5.66
N LEU A 184 9.96 11.88 -6.64
CA LEU A 184 9.50 13.26 -6.49
C LEU A 184 7.98 13.33 -6.28
N ALA A 185 7.21 12.56 -7.05
CA ALA A 185 5.75 12.47 -6.88
C ALA A 185 5.39 11.91 -5.51
N GLY A 186 6.07 10.86 -5.07
CA GLY A 186 5.87 10.28 -3.73
C GLY A 186 6.25 11.24 -2.61
N ALA A 187 7.39 11.93 -2.70
CA ALA A 187 7.78 12.93 -1.71
C ALA A 187 6.80 14.09 -1.64
N GLY A 188 6.36 14.62 -2.79
CA GLY A 188 5.33 15.67 -2.86
C GLY A 188 4.00 15.22 -2.25
N LEU A 189 3.55 14.01 -2.59
CA LEU A 189 2.33 13.44 -2.04
C LEU A 189 2.41 13.26 -0.52
N LEU A 190 3.54 12.80 0.00
CA LEU A 190 3.76 12.63 1.43
C LEU A 190 3.69 13.97 2.16
N ILE A 191 4.38 15.01 1.63
CA ILE A 191 4.35 16.35 2.20
C ILE A 191 2.91 16.89 2.23
N VAL A 192 2.19 16.81 1.12
CA VAL A 192 0.79 17.26 1.03
C VAL A 192 -0.09 16.52 2.06
N THR A 193 0.05 15.20 2.16
CA THR A 193 -0.77 14.38 3.05
C THR A 193 -0.54 14.71 4.54
N LEU A 194 0.67 15.11 4.92
CA LEU A 194 1.02 15.46 6.31
C LEU A 194 0.56 16.86 6.71
N MET A 195 0.11 17.70 5.77
CA MET A 195 -0.36 19.04 6.11
C MET A 195 -1.71 18.99 6.84
N PRO A 196 -1.88 19.74 7.94
CA PRO A 196 -3.07 19.63 8.80
C PRO A 196 -4.36 20.10 8.13
N PHE A 197 -4.26 21.02 7.15
CA PHE A 197 -5.42 21.57 6.44
C PHE A 197 -5.89 20.73 5.25
N ILE A 198 -5.19 19.64 4.92
CA ILE A 198 -5.56 18.75 3.80
C ILE A 198 -6.75 17.89 4.22
N THR A 199 -7.83 17.98 3.45
CA THR A 199 -9.01 17.12 3.60
C THR A 199 -8.78 15.75 2.95
N ALA A 200 -9.65 14.77 3.26
CA ALA A 200 -9.64 13.45 2.60
C ALA A 200 -9.75 13.56 1.08
N GLY A 201 -10.65 14.41 0.57
CA GLY A 201 -10.82 14.65 -0.87
C GLY A 201 -9.57 15.22 -1.53
N MET A 202 -8.89 16.17 -0.88
CA MET A 202 -7.62 16.72 -1.38
C MET A 202 -6.51 15.67 -1.40
N ALA A 203 -6.42 14.79 -0.39
CA ALA A 203 -5.46 13.70 -0.36
C ALA A 203 -5.71 12.70 -1.52
N CYS A 204 -6.97 12.35 -1.78
CA CYS A 204 -7.34 11.52 -2.94
C CYS A 204 -6.97 12.18 -4.28
N ALA A 205 -7.31 13.44 -4.45
CA ALA A 205 -6.99 14.20 -5.68
C ALA A 205 -5.47 14.29 -5.90
N ALA A 206 -4.70 14.57 -4.85
CA ALA A 206 -3.24 14.59 -4.91
C ALA A 206 -2.65 13.23 -5.28
N THR A 207 -3.21 12.14 -4.74
CA THR A 207 -2.79 10.77 -5.08
C THR A 207 -3.01 10.48 -6.56
N LEU A 208 -4.19 10.78 -7.09
CA LEU A 208 -4.51 10.61 -8.50
C LEU A 208 -3.60 11.46 -9.39
N ALA A 209 -3.37 12.72 -9.03
CA ALA A 209 -2.47 13.60 -9.76
C ALA A 209 -1.03 13.07 -9.79
N ALA A 210 -0.52 12.59 -8.66
CA ALA A 210 0.82 12.00 -8.59
C ALA A 210 0.95 10.77 -9.51
N LEU A 211 -0.04 9.88 -9.52
CA LEU A 211 -0.06 8.71 -10.39
C LEU A 211 -0.11 9.10 -11.88
N VAL A 212 -0.96 10.06 -12.25
CA VAL A 212 -1.05 10.56 -13.63
C VAL A 212 0.26 11.18 -14.09
N VAL A 213 0.89 12.02 -13.28
CA VAL A 213 2.20 12.64 -13.59
C VAL A 213 3.27 11.58 -13.82
N VAL A 214 3.33 10.57 -12.96
CA VAL A 214 4.31 9.47 -13.11
C VAL A 214 4.07 8.68 -14.39
N CYS A 215 2.81 8.31 -14.68
CA CYS A 215 2.47 7.59 -15.90
C CYS A 215 2.80 8.42 -17.15
N ALA A 216 2.43 9.70 -17.17
CA ALA A 216 2.74 10.60 -18.29
C ALA A 216 4.24 10.76 -18.49
N ALA A 217 5.01 10.94 -17.42
CA ALA A 217 6.46 11.03 -17.47
C ALA A 217 7.09 9.75 -18.05
N ALA A 218 6.65 8.58 -17.58
CA ALA A 218 7.18 7.30 -18.06
C ALA A 218 6.85 7.02 -19.53
N LEU A 219 5.62 7.35 -19.98
CA LEU A 219 5.17 7.09 -21.36
C LEU A 219 5.76 8.06 -22.38
N ASN A 220 6.00 9.33 -22.02
CA ASN A 220 6.48 10.36 -22.94
C ASN A 220 8.01 10.47 -23.02
N TYR A 221 8.74 9.73 -22.19
CA TYR A 221 10.19 9.77 -22.23
C TYR A 221 10.73 9.09 -23.51
N ARG A 222 11.49 9.86 -24.32
CA ARG A 222 12.08 9.39 -25.59
C ARG A 222 13.59 9.64 -25.69
N GLY A 223 14.25 9.95 -24.56
CA GLY A 223 15.70 10.20 -24.52
C GLY A 223 16.07 11.66 -24.56
#